data_7c32dd43189121e9d292b0df733fc550
#
_entry.id   7c32dd43189121e9d292b0df733fc550
#
_cell.length_a   1.000
_cell.length_b   1.000
_cell.length_c   1.000
_cell.angle_alpha   90.00
_cell.angle_beta   90.00
_cell.angle_gamma   90.00
#
_symmetry.space_group_name_H-M   'P 1'
#
loop_
_entity.id
_entity.type
_entity.pdbx_description
1 polymer ?
#
loop_
_entity_poly.entity_id
_entity_poly.type
_entity_poly.pdbx_seq_one_letter_code
_entity_poly.pdbx_strand_id
1 'polypeptide(L)'
;IAEKHGDFGILQVDAHCDLRDAYEGFNYSHASIMYNALNEIPQLQKIVQVGVRDFSQGEFNYIQQNPARLATYFDKAIKRRIFEGDTWKHITEEIVSHLPEKVYISFDIDGLDRKLCPHTGTPVPGGFETEEVFYLFQKIAESGRKLIGFDLCEVGVSDSDWNANVGARVLFKLCNLLVAANRPQPA
;
A
#
# COMPACT_ATOMS: atom_id res chain seq x y z
N ILE A 1 -9.89 11.70 -8.62
CA ILE A 1 -8.83 12.16 -7.70
C ILE A 1 -7.87 13.09 -8.43
N ALA A 2 -7.22 12.67 -9.50
CA ALA A 2 -6.24 13.46 -10.25
C ALA A 2 -6.77 14.82 -10.69
N GLU A 3 -7.97 14.90 -11.27
CA GLU A 3 -8.61 16.15 -11.68
C GLU A 3 -8.80 17.15 -10.53
N LYS A 4 -9.10 16.65 -9.33
CA LYS A 4 -9.36 17.46 -8.15
C LYS A 4 -8.10 17.91 -7.42
N HIS A 5 -7.11 17.04 -7.36
CA HIS A 5 -5.95 17.23 -6.49
C HIS A 5 -4.65 17.56 -7.24
N GLY A 6 -4.62 17.37 -8.58
CA GLY A 6 -3.39 17.50 -9.37
C GLY A 6 -2.40 16.38 -9.04
N ASP A 7 -1.12 16.68 -8.98
CA ASP A 7 -0.05 15.72 -8.75
C ASP A 7 -0.13 15.06 -7.38
N PHE A 8 0.10 13.72 -7.34
CA PHE A 8 0.04 12.90 -6.13
C PHE A 8 0.87 11.62 -6.27
N GLY A 9 1.02 10.89 -5.18
CA GLY A 9 1.55 9.53 -5.17
C GLY A 9 0.59 8.54 -4.54
N ILE A 10 0.84 7.26 -4.76
CA ILE A 10 0.13 6.15 -4.12
C ILE A 10 1.07 5.46 -3.14
N LEU A 11 0.60 5.24 -1.91
CA LEU A 11 1.12 4.20 -1.04
C LEU A 11 0.22 2.97 -1.20
N GLN A 12 0.77 1.90 -1.75
CA GLN A 12 0.11 0.60 -1.84
C GLN A 12 0.62 -0.30 -0.72
N VAL A 13 -0.28 -0.81 0.12
CA VAL A 13 0.01 -1.87 1.09
C VAL A 13 -0.67 -3.13 0.58
N ASP A 14 0.10 -4.15 0.22
CA ASP A 14 -0.40 -5.27 -0.57
C ASP A 14 0.62 -6.43 -0.56
N ALA A 15 0.16 -7.66 -0.67
CA ALA A 15 1.01 -8.82 -0.94
C ALA A 15 1.50 -8.84 -2.40
N HIS A 16 0.80 -8.18 -3.31
CA HIS A 16 0.99 -8.22 -4.76
C HIS A 16 1.49 -6.89 -5.32
N CYS A 17 2.07 -6.92 -6.51
CA CYS A 17 2.51 -5.70 -7.21
C CYS A 17 1.38 -5.02 -7.98
N ASP A 18 0.44 -5.79 -8.51
CA ASP A 18 -0.61 -5.34 -9.43
C ASP A 18 -0.07 -4.57 -10.65
N LEU A 19 1.10 -4.98 -11.12
CA LEU A 19 1.84 -4.36 -12.22
C LEU A 19 1.79 -5.17 -13.52
N ARG A 20 0.83 -6.09 -13.67
CA ARG A 20 0.62 -6.83 -14.91
C ARG A 20 -0.01 -5.93 -15.96
N ASP A 21 0.47 -5.97 -17.19
CA ASP A 21 -0.14 -5.28 -18.34
C ASP A 21 -1.49 -5.89 -18.71
N ALA A 22 -1.65 -7.20 -18.47
CA ALA A 22 -2.90 -7.94 -18.56
C ALA A 22 -2.87 -9.19 -17.69
N TYR A 23 -4.03 -9.63 -17.22
CA TYR A 23 -4.18 -10.87 -16.49
C TYR A 23 -5.42 -11.61 -16.97
N GLU A 24 -5.28 -12.91 -17.29
CA GLU A 24 -6.36 -13.78 -17.83
C GLU A 24 -7.07 -13.19 -19.07
N GLY A 25 -6.36 -12.41 -19.88
CA GLY A 25 -6.89 -11.74 -21.06
C GLY A 25 -7.54 -10.37 -20.80
N PHE A 26 -7.51 -9.87 -19.57
CA PHE A 26 -8.08 -8.57 -19.20
C PHE A 26 -6.98 -7.56 -18.88
N ASN A 27 -6.99 -6.43 -19.59
CA ASN A 27 -6.08 -5.31 -19.31
C ASN A 27 -6.49 -4.56 -18.02
N TYR A 28 -7.80 -4.48 -17.74
CA TYR A 28 -8.33 -3.89 -16.51
C TYR A 28 -8.70 -5.01 -15.52
N SER A 29 -7.70 -5.72 -15.02
CA SER A 29 -7.85 -6.74 -13.99
C SER A 29 -7.42 -6.20 -12.62
N HIS A 30 -7.78 -6.93 -11.55
CA HIS A 30 -7.29 -6.66 -10.19
C HIS A 30 -5.74 -6.64 -10.13
N ALA A 31 -5.06 -7.53 -10.89
CA ALA A 31 -3.61 -7.61 -10.93
C ALA A 31 -2.93 -6.54 -11.82
N SER A 32 -3.70 -5.59 -12.38
CA SER A 32 -3.20 -4.59 -13.35
C SER A 32 -3.46 -3.15 -12.91
N ILE A 33 -4.05 -2.94 -11.73
CA ILE A 33 -4.51 -1.61 -11.31
C ILE A 33 -3.36 -0.61 -11.19
N MET A 34 -2.21 -1.01 -10.67
CA MET A 34 -1.06 -0.12 -10.51
C MET A 34 -0.32 0.12 -11.83
N TYR A 35 -0.29 -0.89 -12.71
CA TYR A 35 0.22 -0.73 -14.07
C TYR A 35 -0.60 0.31 -14.84
N ASN A 36 -1.92 0.17 -14.85
CA ASN A 36 -2.82 1.09 -15.53
C ASN A 36 -2.74 2.49 -14.92
N ALA A 37 -2.71 2.62 -13.58
CA ALA A 37 -2.59 3.89 -12.91
C ALA A 37 -1.31 4.65 -13.33
N LEU A 38 -0.16 3.95 -13.41
CA LEU A 38 1.11 4.54 -13.85
C LEU A 38 1.08 5.01 -15.31
N ASN A 39 0.38 4.28 -16.19
CA ASN A 39 0.39 4.56 -17.62
C ASN A 39 -0.71 5.52 -18.05
N GLU A 40 -1.84 5.57 -17.33
CA GLU A 40 -3.02 6.33 -17.75
C GLU A 40 -3.24 7.63 -16.95
N ILE A 41 -2.59 7.79 -15.77
CA ILE A 41 -2.76 8.97 -14.91
C ILE A 41 -1.47 9.81 -14.92
N PRO A 42 -1.40 10.87 -15.74
CA PRO A 42 -0.21 11.71 -15.83
C PRO A 42 0.18 12.39 -14.52
N GLN A 43 -0.80 12.68 -13.64
CA GLN A 43 -0.59 13.32 -12.34
C GLN A 43 -0.04 12.37 -11.27
N LEU A 44 -0.06 11.05 -11.52
CA LEU A 44 0.53 10.08 -10.62
C LEU A 44 2.05 10.12 -10.72
N GLN A 45 2.70 10.73 -9.75
CA GLN A 45 4.15 10.92 -9.75
C GLN A 45 4.91 9.66 -9.34
N LYS A 46 4.41 8.96 -8.31
CA LYS A 46 5.11 7.80 -7.75
C LYS A 46 4.15 6.82 -7.07
N ILE A 47 4.44 5.54 -7.18
CA ILE A 47 3.86 4.50 -6.34
C ILE A 47 4.95 3.97 -5.40
N VAL A 48 4.62 3.90 -4.13
CA VAL A 48 5.43 3.25 -3.09
C VAL A 48 4.67 2.01 -2.64
N GLN A 49 5.21 0.83 -2.96
CA GLN A 49 4.61 -0.47 -2.64
C GLN A 49 5.28 -1.06 -1.41
N VAL A 50 4.48 -1.58 -0.47
CA VAL A 50 4.97 -2.09 0.82
C VAL A 50 4.29 -3.42 1.15
N GLY A 51 5.09 -4.47 1.40
CA GLY A 51 4.60 -5.79 1.78
C GLY A 51 4.56 -6.81 0.65
N VAL A 52 4.96 -6.40 -0.56
CA VAL A 52 4.94 -7.25 -1.76
C VAL A 52 5.77 -8.52 -1.53
N ARG A 53 5.17 -9.69 -1.82
CA ARG A 53 5.79 -10.99 -1.64
C ARG A 53 5.37 -12.06 -2.64
N ASP A 54 4.36 -11.76 -3.46
CA ASP A 54 4.02 -12.55 -4.65
C ASP A 54 4.00 -11.65 -5.89
N PHE A 55 4.80 -12.01 -6.89
CA PHE A 55 4.98 -11.24 -8.11
C PHE A 55 5.61 -12.09 -9.21
N SER A 56 5.29 -11.76 -10.46
CA SER A 56 5.88 -12.39 -11.64
C SER A 56 7.25 -11.78 -11.98
N GLN A 57 8.03 -12.50 -12.79
CA GLN A 57 9.27 -11.96 -13.34
C GLN A 57 9.04 -10.70 -14.19
N GLY A 58 7.90 -10.62 -14.90
CA GLY A 58 7.51 -9.44 -15.68
C GLY A 58 7.35 -8.20 -14.81
N GLU A 59 6.63 -8.33 -13.69
CA GLU A 59 6.43 -7.25 -12.72
C GLU A 59 7.75 -6.82 -12.08
N PHE A 60 8.60 -7.77 -11.70
CA PHE A 60 9.93 -7.46 -11.17
C PHE A 60 10.76 -6.65 -12.18
N ASN A 61 10.78 -7.08 -13.43
CA ASN A 61 11.48 -6.34 -14.49
C ASN A 61 10.91 -4.94 -14.70
N TYR A 62 9.58 -4.79 -14.63
CA TYR A 62 8.92 -3.48 -14.73
C TYR A 62 9.33 -2.54 -13.59
N ILE A 63 9.40 -3.05 -12.36
CA ILE A 63 9.92 -2.29 -11.20
C ILE A 63 11.35 -1.81 -11.46
N GLN A 64 12.24 -2.71 -11.91
CA GLN A 64 13.64 -2.37 -12.18
C GLN A 64 13.83 -1.33 -13.30
N GLN A 65 12.92 -1.30 -14.26
CA GLN A 65 12.95 -0.35 -15.37
C GLN A 65 12.35 1.03 -15.01
N ASN A 66 11.60 1.13 -13.91
CA ASN A 66 10.89 2.35 -13.52
C ASN A 66 11.26 2.89 -12.12
N PRO A 67 12.55 2.95 -11.73
CA PRO A 67 12.94 3.30 -10.35
C PRO A 67 12.56 4.73 -9.95
N ALA A 68 12.40 5.63 -10.93
CA ALA A 68 11.96 7.00 -10.66
C ALA A 68 10.51 7.06 -10.18
N ARG A 69 9.64 6.18 -10.70
CA ARG A 69 8.20 6.17 -10.44
C ARG A 69 7.73 5.05 -9.51
N LEU A 70 8.58 4.05 -9.25
CA LEU A 70 8.28 2.92 -8.37
C LEU A 70 9.34 2.79 -7.28
N ALA A 71 8.89 2.57 -6.05
CA ALA A 71 9.71 2.15 -4.93
C ALA A 71 9.00 0.97 -4.25
N THR A 72 9.56 -0.24 -4.38
CA THR A 72 8.92 -1.46 -3.87
C THR A 72 9.70 -2.03 -2.69
N TYR A 73 9.04 -2.10 -1.56
CA TYR A 73 9.54 -2.68 -0.32
C TYR A 73 8.99 -4.10 -0.17
N PHE A 74 9.75 -5.06 -0.65
CA PHE A 74 9.39 -6.47 -0.54
C PHE A 74 9.39 -6.94 0.92
N ASP A 75 8.35 -7.68 1.32
CA ASP A 75 8.18 -8.18 2.70
C ASP A 75 9.42 -8.94 3.19
N LYS A 76 9.94 -9.84 2.36
CA LYS A 76 11.17 -10.59 2.68
C LYS A 76 12.38 -9.67 2.95
N ALA A 77 12.53 -8.59 2.18
CA ALA A 77 13.64 -7.65 2.35
C ALA A 77 13.46 -6.82 3.64
N ILE A 78 12.23 -6.39 3.94
CA ILE A 78 11.89 -5.72 5.19
C ILE A 78 12.22 -6.62 6.39
N LYS A 79 11.72 -7.85 6.41
CA LYS A 79 11.94 -8.81 7.52
C LYS A 79 13.42 -9.12 7.69
N ARG A 80 14.15 -9.29 6.59
CA ARG A 80 15.61 -9.50 6.64
C ARG A 80 16.34 -8.32 7.30
N ARG A 81 16.05 -7.10 6.90
CA ARG A 81 16.62 -5.89 7.52
C ARG A 81 16.37 -5.88 9.03
N ILE A 82 15.13 -6.18 9.46
CA ILE A 82 14.78 -6.24 10.89
C ILE A 82 15.60 -7.33 11.61
N PHE A 83 15.77 -8.51 11.02
CA PHE A 83 16.57 -9.59 11.60
C PHE A 83 18.06 -9.24 11.67
N GLU A 84 18.54 -8.39 10.78
CA GLU A 84 19.92 -7.89 10.76
C GLU A 84 20.11 -6.64 11.66
N GLY A 85 19.11 -6.23 12.43
CA GLY A 85 19.19 -5.19 13.45
C GLY A 85 18.67 -3.81 13.03
N ASP A 86 18.08 -3.67 11.84
CA ASP A 86 17.38 -2.45 11.46
C ASP A 86 16.05 -2.34 12.23
N THR A 87 15.51 -1.12 12.32
CA THR A 87 14.26 -0.88 13.02
C THR A 87 13.12 -0.61 12.05
N TRP A 88 11.91 -1.04 12.41
CA TRP A 88 10.72 -0.67 11.66
C TRP A 88 10.54 0.86 11.56
N LYS A 89 10.96 1.59 12.57
CA LYS A 89 11.01 3.06 12.55
C LYS A 89 11.82 3.58 11.37
N HIS A 90 13.06 3.13 11.23
CA HIS A 90 13.95 3.57 10.15
C HIS A 90 13.40 3.20 8.77
N ILE A 91 12.88 1.97 8.62
CA ILE A 91 12.28 1.51 7.37
C ILE A 91 11.04 2.35 7.00
N THR A 92 10.17 2.67 7.97
CA THR A 92 8.99 3.52 7.71
C THR A 92 9.35 4.95 7.38
N GLU A 93 10.39 5.52 8.00
CA GLU A 93 10.90 6.85 7.66
C GLU A 93 11.43 6.89 6.20
N GLU A 94 12.11 5.83 5.77
CA GLU A 94 12.57 5.67 4.38
C GLU A 94 11.36 5.54 3.41
N ILE A 95 10.39 4.67 3.71
CA ILE A 95 9.16 4.51 2.92
C ILE A 95 8.47 5.86 2.74
N VAL A 96 8.26 6.58 3.84
CA VAL A 96 7.59 7.89 3.82
C VAL A 96 8.39 8.92 3.02
N SER A 97 9.73 8.87 3.05
CA SER A 97 10.59 9.82 2.30
C SER A 97 10.37 9.76 0.78
N HIS A 98 9.97 8.60 0.26
CA HIS A 98 9.67 8.41 -1.16
C HIS A 98 8.30 8.95 -1.60
N LEU A 99 7.39 9.22 -0.67
CA LEU A 99 6.06 9.73 -0.99
C LEU A 99 6.10 11.22 -1.32
N PRO A 100 5.35 11.70 -2.32
CA PRO A 100 5.20 13.13 -2.58
C PRO A 100 4.33 13.82 -1.51
N GLU A 101 4.09 15.12 -1.66
CA GLU A 101 3.30 15.91 -0.70
C GLU A 101 1.87 15.39 -0.53
N LYS A 102 1.23 14.99 -1.64
CA LYS A 102 -0.14 14.45 -1.64
C LYS A 102 -0.10 12.95 -1.85
N VAL A 103 -0.77 12.21 -0.98
CA VAL A 103 -0.73 10.75 -0.95
C VAL A 103 -2.15 10.18 -0.99
N TYR A 104 -2.35 9.22 -1.87
CA TYR A 104 -3.50 8.30 -1.85
C TYR A 104 -3.03 6.96 -1.27
N ILE A 105 -3.81 6.34 -0.40
CA ILE A 105 -3.49 5.00 0.13
C ILE A 105 -4.40 3.99 -0.56
N SER A 106 -3.81 3.04 -1.26
CA SER A 106 -4.49 1.82 -1.71
C SER A 106 -4.10 0.69 -0.76
N PHE A 107 -5.07 0.18 -0.03
CA PHE A 107 -4.85 -0.83 0.98
C PHE A 107 -5.55 -2.12 0.58
N ASP A 108 -4.77 -3.13 0.20
CA ASP A 108 -5.25 -4.49 0.13
C ASP A 108 -5.10 -5.16 1.50
N ILE A 109 -6.17 -5.84 1.96
CA ILE A 109 -6.13 -6.48 3.27
C ILE A 109 -5.13 -7.63 3.32
N ASP A 110 -4.78 -8.22 2.19
CA ASP A 110 -3.80 -9.30 2.10
C ASP A 110 -2.35 -8.82 2.28
N GLY A 111 -2.09 -7.51 2.30
CA GLY A 111 -0.85 -6.93 2.79
C GLY A 111 -0.57 -7.28 4.26
N LEU A 112 -1.63 -7.57 5.03
CA LEU A 112 -1.52 -8.10 6.40
C LEU A 112 -1.11 -9.59 6.41
N ASP A 113 -0.70 -10.07 7.58
CA ASP A 113 -0.49 -11.50 7.81
C ASP A 113 -1.81 -12.27 7.58
N ARG A 114 -1.72 -13.41 6.87
CA ARG A 114 -2.89 -14.24 6.53
C ARG A 114 -3.77 -14.59 7.72
N LYS A 115 -3.22 -14.70 8.94
CA LYS A 115 -4.04 -14.98 10.14
C LYS A 115 -5.07 -13.90 10.44
N LEU A 116 -4.83 -12.66 9.94
CA LEU A 116 -5.72 -11.52 10.07
C LEU A 116 -6.78 -11.45 8.96
N CYS A 117 -6.49 -12.05 7.80
CA CYS A 117 -7.39 -12.06 6.65
C CYS A 117 -7.42 -13.42 5.94
N PRO A 118 -7.78 -14.53 6.65
CA PRO A 118 -7.65 -15.88 6.11
C PRO A 118 -8.52 -16.18 4.88
N HIS A 119 -9.52 -15.37 4.61
CA HIS A 119 -10.49 -15.55 3.51
C HIS A 119 -10.42 -14.44 2.45
N THR A 120 -9.33 -13.68 2.40
CA THR A 120 -9.05 -12.80 1.24
C THR A 120 -8.89 -13.65 -0.03
N GLY A 121 -9.05 -13.01 -1.20
CA GLY A 121 -9.07 -13.74 -2.49
C GLY A 121 -7.78 -14.50 -2.77
N THR A 122 -6.63 -13.87 -2.56
CA THR A 122 -5.30 -14.40 -2.90
C THR A 122 -4.31 -14.30 -1.72
N PRO A 123 -4.57 -15.03 -0.61
CA PRO A 123 -3.73 -14.91 0.59
C PRO A 123 -2.33 -15.49 0.36
N VAL A 124 -1.30 -14.72 0.74
CA VAL A 124 0.11 -15.13 0.66
C VAL A 124 0.71 -15.19 2.07
N PRO A 125 1.48 -16.22 2.44
CA PRO A 125 2.16 -16.29 3.74
C PRO A 125 3.15 -15.13 3.96
N GLY A 126 3.24 -14.61 5.17
CA GLY A 126 4.00 -13.41 5.54
C GLY A 126 3.07 -12.21 5.70
N GLY A 127 3.60 -11.00 5.55
CA GLY A 127 2.83 -9.77 5.69
C GLY A 127 2.99 -9.11 7.06
N PHE A 128 2.17 -8.11 7.31
CA PHE A 128 2.25 -7.23 8.47
C PHE A 128 1.26 -7.60 9.58
N GLU A 129 1.66 -7.33 10.81
CA GLU A 129 0.73 -7.15 11.91
C GLU A 129 0.03 -5.79 11.79
N THR A 130 -1.18 -5.68 12.34
CA THR A 130 -1.94 -4.43 12.29
C THR A 130 -1.17 -3.24 12.86
N GLU A 131 -0.43 -3.43 13.96
CA GLU A 131 0.34 -2.36 14.60
C GLU A 131 1.53 -1.90 13.76
N GLU A 132 2.14 -2.77 12.93
CA GLU A 132 3.20 -2.36 11.99
C GLU A 132 2.64 -1.39 10.95
N VAL A 133 1.45 -1.67 10.42
CA VAL A 133 0.78 -0.80 9.45
C VAL A 133 0.28 0.49 10.10
N PHE A 134 -0.29 0.42 11.29
CA PHE A 134 -0.77 1.61 12.00
C PHE A 134 0.37 2.54 12.39
N TYR A 135 1.54 1.99 12.69
CA TYR A 135 2.75 2.78 12.89
C TYR A 135 3.17 3.51 11.60
N LEU A 136 3.14 2.83 10.43
CA LEU A 136 3.40 3.47 9.14
C LEU A 136 2.40 4.61 8.89
N PHE A 137 1.11 4.40 9.15
CA PHE A 137 0.09 5.45 9.05
C PHE A 137 0.37 6.65 9.95
N GLN A 138 0.79 6.40 11.18
CA GLN A 138 1.18 7.47 12.10
C GLN A 138 2.36 8.28 11.52
N LYS A 139 3.38 7.62 10.95
CA LYS A 139 4.52 8.30 10.33
C LYS A 139 4.12 9.15 9.12
N ILE A 140 3.14 8.72 8.34
CA ILE A 140 2.58 9.54 7.26
C ILE A 140 1.91 10.80 7.83
N ALA A 141 1.07 10.67 8.86
CA ALA A 141 0.43 11.83 9.50
C ALA A 141 1.44 12.82 10.10
N GLU A 142 2.51 12.31 10.73
CA GLU A 142 3.57 13.12 11.34
C GLU A 142 4.47 13.81 10.30
N SER A 143 4.52 13.31 9.06
CA SER A 143 5.40 13.81 8.01
C SER A 143 4.96 15.14 7.36
N GLY A 144 3.75 15.61 7.68
CA GLY A 144 3.15 16.79 7.06
C GLY A 144 2.57 16.56 5.67
N ARG A 145 2.58 15.32 5.16
CA ARG A 145 1.94 14.96 3.88
C ARG A 145 0.43 15.00 3.99
N LYS A 146 -0.22 15.41 2.91
CA LYS A 146 -1.68 15.48 2.82
C LYS A 146 -2.22 14.16 2.29
N LEU A 147 -3.08 13.52 3.05
CA LEU A 147 -3.81 12.36 2.57
C LEU A 147 -5.03 12.83 1.75
N ILE A 148 -5.08 12.47 0.47
CA ILE A 148 -6.14 12.91 -0.45
C ILE A 148 -7.27 11.91 -0.62
N GLY A 149 -7.08 10.68 -0.13
CA GLY A 149 -8.05 9.60 -0.16
C GLY A 149 -7.41 8.25 0.13
N PHE A 150 -8.24 7.24 0.22
CA PHE A 150 -7.82 5.84 0.36
C PHE A 150 -8.90 4.90 -0.18
N ASP A 151 -8.53 3.68 -0.44
CA ASP A 151 -9.41 2.52 -0.58
C ASP A 151 -8.98 1.39 0.36
N LEU A 152 -9.87 0.42 0.56
CA LEU A 152 -9.63 -0.83 1.26
C LEU A 152 -10.26 -1.95 0.43
N CYS A 153 -9.43 -2.84 -0.09
CA CYS A 153 -9.81 -3.91 -1.00
C CYS A 153 -9.66 -5.30 -0.40
N GLU A 154 -10.21 -6.31 -1.09
CA GLU A 154 -10.06 -7.76 -0.87
C GLU A 154 -10.49 -8.26 0.52
N VAL A 155 -11.37 -7.54 1.23
CA VAL A 155 -11.97 -8.00 2.48
C VAL A 155 -12.95 -9.14 2.19
N GLY A 156 -12.45 -10.38 2.28
CA GLY A 156 -13.23 -11.58 1.93
C GLY A 156 -14.41 -11.82 2.86
N VAL A 157 -15.47 -12.40 2.30
CA VAL A 157 -16.67 -12.82 3.03
C VAL A 157 -16.56 -14.31 3.36
N SER A 158 -16.93 -14.71 4.57
CA SER A 158 -16.96 -16.10 5.03
C SER A 158 -18.00 -16.26 6.13
N ASP A 159 -18.17 -17.49 6.62
CA ASP A 159 -19.02 -17.79 7.78
C ASP A 159 -18.47 -17.20 9.10
N SER A 160 -17.23 -16.73 9.09
CA SER A 160 -16.58 -16.06 10.21
C SER A 160 -16.57 -14.55 9.99
N ASP A 161 -16.95 -13.79 11.01
CA ASP A 161 -16.87 -12.31 10.99
C ASP A 161 -15.45 -11.76 11.12
N TRP A 162 -14.43 -12.62 11.19
CA TRP A 162 -13.06 -12.19 11.50
C TRP A 162 -12.50 -11.23 10.45
N ASN A 163 -12.58 -11.57 9.15
CA ASN A 163 -12.11 -10.69 8.07
C ASN A 163 -12.83 -9.34 8.09
N ALA A 164 -14.15 -9.36 8.24
CA ALA A 164 -14.96 -8.14 8.32
C ALA A 164 -14.57 -7.28 9.54
N ASN A 165 -14.29 -7.91 10.68
CA ASN A 165 -13.86 -7.23 11.90
C ASN A 165 -12.49 -6.57 11.70
N VAL A 166 -11.52 -7.26 11.12
CA VAL A 166 -10.19 -6.70 10.81
C VAL A 166 -10.31 -5.57 9.79
N GLY A 167 -11.05 -5.80 8.70
CA GLY A 167 -11.30 -4.78 7.67
C GLY A 167 -11.94 -3.51 8.24
N ALA A 168 -12.96 -3.66 9.11
CA ALA A 168 -13.61 -2.52 9.76
C ALA A 168 -12.63 -1.71 10.66
N ARG A 169 -11.69 -2.38 11.34
CA ARG A 169 -10.67 -1.71 12.16
C ARG A 169 -9.65 -0.96 11.31
N VAL A 170 -9.19 -1.57 10.21
CA VAL A 170 -8.30 -0.91 9.25
C VAL A 170 -9.01 0.30 8.63
N LEU A 171 -10.25 0.14 8.17
CA LEU A 171 -11.06 1.23 7.63
C LEU A 171 -11.20 2.39 8.63
N PHE A 172 -11.51 2.09 9.89
CA PHE A 172 -11.61 3.10 10.95
C PHE A 172 -10.28 3.85 11.15
N LYS A 173 -9.15 3.14 11.10
CA LYS A 173 -7.82 3.77 11.20
C LYS A 173 -7.48 4.63 9.98
N LEU A 174 -7.84 4.20 8.77
CA LEU A 174 -7.68 5.00 7.55
C LEU A 174 -8.51 6.29 7.60
N CYS A 175 -9.76 6.21 8.08
CA CYS A 175 -10.59 7.40 8.31
C CYS A 175 -9.95 8.37 9.31
N ASN A 176 -9.43 7.86 10.43
CA ASN A 176 -8.74 8.69 11.42
C ASN A 176 -7.47 9.30 10.88
N LEU A 177 -6.69 8.55 10.09
CA LEU A 177 -5.50 9.04 9.41
C LEU A 177 -5.84 10.18 8.43
N LEU A 178 -6.90 10.03 7.63
CA LEU A 178 -7.35 11.07 6.71
C LEU A 178 -7.64 12.39 7.45
N VAL A 179 -8.29 12.30 8.61
CA VAL A 179 -8.56 13.47 9.45
C VAL A 179 -7.28 14.03 10.05
N ALA A 180 -6.41 13.17 10.59
CA ALA A 180 -5.18 13.60 11.28
C ALA A 180 -4.19 14.28 10.33
N ALA A 181 -3.96 13.69 9.14
CA ALA A 181 -3.02 14.20 8.14
C ALA A 181 -3.47 15.53 7.50
N ASN A 182 -4.76 15.88 7.60
CA ASN A 182 -5.32 17.10 7.01
C ASN A 182 -5.73 18.15 8.05
N ARG A 183 -5.42 17.94 9.34
CA ARG A 183 -5.65 18.98 10.36
C ARG A 183 -4.71 20.16 10.12
N PRO A 184 -5.20 21.40 10.28
CA PRO A 184 -4.32 22.56 10.34
C PRO A 184 -3.28 22.34 11.43
N GLN A 185 -2.00 22.52 11.12
CA GLN A 185 -0.96 22.52 12.15
C GLN A 185 -1.21 23.71 13.08
N PRO A 186 -1.13 23.53 14.41
CA PRO A 186 -1.18 24.67 15.31
C PRO A 186 -0.05 25.63 14.98
N ALA A 187 -0.40 26.91 14.87
CA ALA A 187 0.53 28.01 14.59
C ALA A 187 1.57 28.14 15.71
#